data_fdef6b75f78ab6f91155622da4fbf04e
#
_entry.id   fdef6b75f78ab6f91155622da4fbf04e
#
_cell.length_a   1.000
_cell.length_b   1.000
_cell.length_c   1.000
_cell.angle_alpha   90.00
_cell.angle_beta   90.00
_cell.angle_gamma   90.00
#
_symmetry.space_group_name_H-M   'P 1'
#
loop_
_entity.id
_entity.type
_entity.pdbx_description
1 polymer ?
#
loop_
_entity_poly.entity_id
_entity_poly.type
_entity_poly.pdbx_seq_one_letter_code
_entity_poly.pdbx_strand_id
1 'polypeptide(L)'
;MKHVQFYQCDVCGNLLTSTGNATISCCGHKLLPLKAQPMDEFHKMHIEELDDDSFITFAHNMTKTHYIRFVAWVSYDRLTLVRMYPEQNAELHINLPRRGDFYVCCSRDGLFRMKL
;
A
#
# COMPACT_ATOMS: atom_id res chain seq x y z
N MET A 1 -5.00 -9.62 -11.44
CA MET A 1 -4.88 -10.37 -10.19
C MET A 1 -6.04 -10.03 -9.29
N LYS A 2 -6.86 -11.01 -8.94
CA LYS A 2 -8.10 -10.76 -8.19
C LYS A 2 -7.96 -10.92 -6.67
N HIS A 3 -6.94 -11.63 -6.21
CA HIS A 3 -6.84 -12.03 -4.80
C HIS A 3 -5.47 -11.78 -4.20
N VAL A 4 -4.92 -10.59 -4.47
CA VAL A 4 -3.65 -10.23 -3.87
C VAL A 4 -3.87 -9.96 -2.38
N GLN A 5 -3.05 -10.60 -1.54
CA GLN A 5 -3.05 -10.40 -0.10
C GLN A 5 -1.71 -9.84 0.34
N PHE A 6 -1.75 -8.96 1.31
CA PHE A 6 -0.58 -8.32 1.89
C PHE A 6 -0.40 -8.77 3.32
N TYR A 7 0.85 -9.01 3.70
CA TYR A 7 1.23 -9.44 5.04
C TYR A 7 2.36 -8.57 5.54
N GLN A 8 2.35 -8.25 6.81
CA GLN A 8 3.45 -7.50 7.42
C GLN A 8 3.78 -8.07 8.78
N CYS A 9 5.08 -8.30 9.02
CA CYS A 9 5.57 -8.75 10.30
C CYS A 9 5.76 -7.55 11.24
N ASP A 10 5.13 -7.59 12.40
CA ASP A 10 5.26 -6.52 13.39
C ASP A 10 6.60 -6.54 14.12
N VAL A 11 7.34 -7.65 14.04
CA VAL A 11 8.63 -7.78 14.72
C VAL A 11 9.77 -7.18 13.88
N CYS A 12 9.86 -7.58 12.60
CA CYS A 12 10.96 -7.13 11.74
C CYS A 12 10.53 -6.18 10.63
N GLY A 13 9.22 -5.92 10.47
CA GLY A 13 8.71 -5.07 9.41
C GLY A 13 8.72 -5.67 8.03
N ASN A 14 8.98 -6.99 7.91
CA ASN A 14 9.00 -7.67 6.62
C ASN A 14 7.64 -7.58 5.96
N LEU A 15 7.64 -7.30 4.66
CA LEU A 15 6.44 -7.11 3.87
C LEU A 15 6.35 -8.21 2.83
N LEU A 16 5.23 -8.92 2.80
CA LEU A 16 5.04 -10.09 1.95
C LEU A 16 3.72 -9.97 1.19
N THR A 17 3.68 -10.54 0.01
CA THR A 17 2.47 -10.59 -0.81
C THR A 17 2.20 -12.01 -1.29
N SER A 18 0.92 -12.31 -1.52
CA SER A 18 0.49 -13.58 -2.10
C SER A 18 -0.63 -13.34 -3.09
N THR A 19 -0.64 -14.12 -4.16
CA THR A 19 -1.70 -14.08 -5.15
C THR A 19 -2.79 -15.13 -4.91
N GLY A 20 -2.72 -15.81 -3.79
CA GLY A 20 -3.70 -16.82 -3.40
C GLY A 20 -3.62 -17.09 -1.91
N ASN A 21 -4.30 -18.15 -1.48
CA ASN A 21 -4.25 -18.55 -0.08
C ASN A 21 -2.89 -19.16 0.24
N ALA A 22 -2.26 -18.65 1.29
CA ALA A 22 -0.95 -19.11 1.71
C ALA A 22 -0.84 -19.07 3.22
N THR A 23 -0.04 -19.99 3.77
CA THR A 23 0.35 -19.95 5.17
C THR A 23 1.74 -19.33 5.24
N ILE A 24 1.83 -18.18 5.88
CA ILE A 24 3.04 -17.38 5.94
C ILE A 24 3.43 -17.17 7.40
N SER A 25 4.70 -17.40 7.70
CA SER A 25 5.26 -17.16 9.02
C SER A 25 6.51 -16.30 8.91
N CYS A 26 6.69 -15.41 9.86
CA CYS A 26 7.89 -14.59 9.98
C CYS A 26 8.20 -14.32 11.44
N CYS A 27 9.47 -14.39 11.82
CA CYS A 27 9.92 -14.19 13.20
C CYS A 27 9.23 -15.13 14.21
N GLY A 28 8.94 -16.36 13.78
CA GLY A 28 8.30 -17.36 14.62
C GLY A 28 6.79 -17.19 14.80
N HIS A 29 6.18 -16.25 14.09
CA HIS A 29 4.74 -15.99 14.18
C HIS A 29 4.05 -16.21 12.85
N LYS A 30 2.86 -16.81 12.90
CA LYS A 30 1.99 -16.90 11.75
C LYS A 30 1.41 -15.54 11.44
N LEU A 31 1.55 -15.09 10.19
CA LEU A 31 1.02 -13.82 9.74
C LEU A 31 -0.37 -14.02 9.16
N LEU A 32 -1.28 -13.10 9.51
CA LEU A 32 -2.60 -13.03 8.92
C LEU A 32 -2.61 -11.98 7.82
N PRO A 33 -3.40 -12.17 6.75
CA PRO A 33 -3.51 -11.15 5.72
C PRO A 33 -4.06 -9.85 6.30
N LEU A 34 -3.51 -8.73 5.84
CA LEU A 34 -4.03 -7.41 6.17
C LEU A 34 -5.41 -7.26 5.53
N LYS A 35 -6.38 -6.81 6.32
CA LYS A 35 -7.73 -6.59 5.83
C LYS A 35 -7.87 -5.18 5.28
N ALA A 36 -8.19 -5.08 3.98
CA ALA A 36 -8.35 -3.79 3.33
C ALA A 36 -9.67 -3.13 3.71
N GLN A 37 -9.62 -1.85 4.03
CA GLN A 37 -10.76 -1.00 4.35
C GLN A 37 -11.01 -0.02 3.21
N PRO A 38 -12.24 0.52 3.07
CA PRO A 38 -12.47 1.59 2.11
C PRO A 38 -11.59 2.81 2.41
N MET A 39 -11.11 3.49 1.36
CA MET A 39 -10.31 4.69 1.52
C MET A 39 -11.10 5.78 2.25
N ASP A 40 -10.50 6.38 3.27
CA ASP A 40 -11.12 7.48 4.01
C ASP A 40 -10.46 8.82 3.65
N GLU A 41 -10.94 9.91 4.27
CA GLU A 41 -10.44 11.26 3.99
C GLU A 41 -8.99 11.47 4.41
N PHE A 42 -8.54 10.76 5.46
CA PHE A 42 -7.19 10.92 6.01
C PHE A 42 -6.13 10.18 5.21
N HIS A 43 -6.54 9.19 4.43
CA HIS A 43 -5.64 8.37 3.64
C HIS A 43 -5.85 8.54 2.13
N LYS A 44 -6.72 9.47 1.77
CA LYS A 44 -7.07 9.72 0.38
C LYS A 44 -5.90 10.32 -0.37
N MET A 45 -5.69 9.81 -1.56
CA MET A 45 -4.64 10.32 -2.43
C MET A 45 -5.19 11.33 -3.43
N HIS A 46 -4.32 12.25 -3.82
CA HIS A 46 -4.56 13.17 -4.91
C HIS A 46 -3.65 12.79 -6.08
N ILE A 47 -4.24 12.61 -7.25
CA ILE A 47 -3.50 12.21 -8.45
C ILE A 47 -3.47 13.38 -9.41
N GLU A 48 -2.26 13.77 -9.82
CA GLU A 48 -2.04 14.74 -10.89
C GLU A 48 -1.42 14.03 -12.07
N GLU A 49 -2.10 14.05 -13.21
CA GLU A 49 -1.60 13.42 -14.42
C GLU A 49 -0.62 14.34 -15.12
N LEU A 50 0.57 13.82 -15.39
CA LEU A 50 1.62 14.44 -16.18
C LEU A 50 1.72 13.68 -17.51
N ASP A 51 2.50 14.19 -18.47
CA ASP A 51 2.53 13.66 -19.84
C ASP A 51 2.70 12.12 -19.91
N ASP A 52 3.69 11.57 -19.21
CA ASP A 52 3.96 10.13 -19.24
C ASP A 52 3.93 9.51 -17.85
N ASP A 53 3.45 10.25 -16.85
CA ASP A 53 3.59 9.86 -15.46
C ASP A 53 2.42 10.40 -14.64
N SER A 54 2.31 9.92 -13.42
CA SER A 54 1.35 10.44 -12.45
C SER A 54 2.08 10.85 -11.19
N PHE A 55 1.73 12.02 -10.67
CA PHE A 55 2.24 12.52 -9.41
C PHE A 55 1.15 12.32 -8.35
N ILE A 56 1.46 11.53 -7.34
CA ILE A 56 0.53 11.19 -6.28
C ILE A 56 0.98 11.84 -4.99
N THR A 57 0.04 12.54 -4.35
CA THR A 57 0.27 13.13 -3.03
C THR A 57 -0.76 12.59 -2.05
N PHE A 58 -0.36 12.51 -0.79
CA PHE A 58 -1.21 12.05 0.30
C PHE A 58 -1.29 13.13 1.36
N ALA A 59 -2.48 13.44 1.82
CA ALA A 59 -2.69 14.32 2.97
C ALA A 59 -2.51 13.49 4.25
N HIS A 60 -1.30 13.01 4.49
CA HIS A 60 -0.99 12.09 5.57
C HIS A 60 0.28 12.50 6.30
N ASN A 61 0.30 12.31 7.61
CA ASN A 61 1.49 12.53 8.40
C ASN A 61 2.56 11.50 8.05
N MET A 62 3.80 11.93 8.06
CA MET A 62 4.96 11.05 7.83
C MET A 62 5.93 11.21 9.01
N THR A 63 5.44 10.90 10.21
CA THR A 63 6.24 10.90 11.44
C THR A 63 6.76 9.50 11.73
N LYS A 64 7.65 9.37 12.69
CA LYS A 64 8.23 8.07 13.08
C LYS A 64 7.20 7.06 13.57
N THR A 65 6.08 7.54 14.13
CA THR A 65 5.05 6.66 14.72
C THR A 65 3.76 6.62 13.91
N HIS A 66 3.59 7.53 12.94
CA HIS A 66 2.41 7.58 12.11
C HIS A 66 2.82 7.97 10.69
N TYR A 67 2.91 6.98 9.80
CA TYR A 67 3.38 7.19 8.44
C TYR A 67 2.77 6.13 7.51
N ILE A 68 2.81 6.40 6.21
CA ILE A 68 2.44 5.42 5.21
C ILE A 68 3.60 4.43 5.06
N ARG A 69 3.34 3.15 5.33
CA ARG A 69 4.36 2.10 5.23
C ARG A 69 4.64 1.68 3.81
N PHE A 70 3.60 1.56 3.01
CA PHE A 70 3.74 1.24 1.61
C PHE A 70 2.50 1.66 0.84
N VAL A 71 2.66 1.79 -0.47
CA VAL A 71 1.58 1.90 -1.42
C VAL A 71 1.74 0.79 -2.44
N ALA A 72 0.62 0.32 -2.97
CA ALA A 72 0.64 -0.73 -3.98
C ALA A 72 -0.50 -0.50 -4.95
N TRP A 73 -0.30 -0.93 -6.19
CA TRP A 73 -1.40 -0.95 -7.15
C TRP A 73 -1.39 -2.28 -7.89
N VAL A 74 -2.58 -2.80 -8.06
CA VAL A 74 -2.83 -4.10 -8.65
C VAL A 74 -3.67 -3.91 -9.89
N SER A 75 -3.13 -4.27 -11.03
CA SER A 75 -3.86 -4.32 -12.27
C SER A 75 -4.10 -5.78 -12.66
N TYR A 76 -4.61 -6.00 -13.86
CA TYR A 76 -4.97 -7.34 -14.33
C TYR A 76 -3.82 -8.35 -14.23
N ASP A 77 -2.61 -7.92 -14.59
CA ASP A 77 -1.45 -8.81 -14.72
C ASP A 77 -0.24 -8.35 -13.89
N ARG A 78 -0.38 -7.30 -13.09
CA ARG A 78 0.76 -6.69 -12.40
C ARG A 78 0.41 -6.27 -10.99
N LEU A 79 1.40 -6.44 -10.14
CA LEU A 79 1.42 -5.87 -8.79
C LEU A 79 2.68 -5.01 -8.70
N THR A 80 2.49 -3.74 -8.35
CA THR A 80 3.62 -2.85 -8.06
C THR A 80 3.50 -2.37 -6.63
N LEU A 81 4.58 -2.48 -5.89
CA LEU A 81 4.63 -2.11 -4.48
C LEU A 81 5.80 -1.16 -4.24
N VAL A 82 5.51 -0.04 -3.59
CA VAL A 82 6.51 0.95 -3.22
C VAL A 82 6.52 1.09 -1.71
N ARG A 83 7.66 0.81 -1.09
CA ARG A 83 7.82 0.99 0.34
C ARG A 83 8.13 2.45 0.64
N MET A 84 7.43 3.00 1.62
CA MET A 84 7.66 4.36 2.11
C MET A 84 8.22 4.32 3.53
N TYR A 85 8.85 5.40 3.93
CA TYR A 85 9.55 5.47 5.21
C TYR A 85 9.10 6.70 6.00
N PRO A 86 9.23 6.67 7.35
CA PRO A 86 8.94 7.84 8.15
C PRO A 86 9.79 9.04 7.72
N GLU A 87 9.22 10.23 7.91
CA GLU A 87 9.92 11.50 7.66
C GLU A 87 10.27 11.78 6.20
N GLN A 88 9.78 10.96 5.25
CA GLN A 88 9.85 11.32 3.84
C GLN A 88 8.60 12.08 3.40
N ASN A 89 8.65 12.76 2.27
CA ASN A 89 7.46 13.41 1.72
C ASN A 89 6.40 12.36 1.33
N ALA A 90 5.15 12.65 1.62
CA ALA A 90 4.03 11.77 1.28
C ALA A 90 3.63 11.97 -0.18
N GLU A 91 4.56 11.64 -1.08
CA GLU A 91 4.38 11.81 -2.52
C GLU A 91 5.19 10.81 -3.29
N LEU A 92 4.74 10.48 -4.52
CA LEU A 92 5.52 9.66 -5.44
C LEU A 92 5.13 9.92 -6.89
N HIS A 93 6.08 9.66 -7.79
CA HIS A 93 5.88 9.67 -9.24
C HIS A 93 5.79 8.23 -9.71
N ILE A 94 4.70 7.88 -10.38
CA ILE A 94 4.50 6.54 -10.91
C ILE A 94 3.69 6.59 -12.19
N ASN A 95 3.80 5.54 -12.98
CA ASN A 95 2.96 5.34 -14.14
C ASN A 95 1.78 4.45 -13.71
N LEU A 96 0.64 5.09 -13.37
CA LEU A 96 -0.53 4.37 -12.89
C LEU A 96 -1.24 3.63 -14.02
N PRO A 97 -1.64 2.38 -13.80
CA PRO A 97 -2.55 1.70 -14.73
C PRO A 97 -3.92 2.39 -14.71
N ARG A 98 -4.61 2.34 -15.83
CA ARG A 98 -5.95 2.95 -15.96
C ARG A 98 -7.00 2.24 -15.13
N ARG A 99 -6.80 0.95 -14.86
CA ARG A 99 -7.72 0.12 -14.08
C ARG A 99 -6.95 -0.68 -13.05
N GLY A 100 -7.61 -0.95 -11.95
CA GLY A 100 -7.05 -1.74 -10.90
C GLY A 100 -7.42 -1.23 -9.53
N ASP A 101 -6.79 -1.78 -8.53
CA ASP A 101 -6.97 -1.37 -7.14
C ASP A 101 -5.70 -0.70 -6.64
N PHE A 102 -5.88 0.38 -5.91
CA PHE A 102 -4.80 1.10 -5.26
C PHE A 102 -4.90 0.89 -3.76
N TYR A 103 -3.77 0.54 -3.14
CA TYR A 103 -3.68 0.25 -1.72
C TYR A 103 -2.74 1.21 -1.03
N VAL A 104 -3.13 1.67 0.15
CA VAL A 104 -2.30 2.48 1.03
C VAL A 104 -2.31 1.83 2.40
N CYS A 105 -1.13 1.54 2.95
CA CYS A 105 -1.01 0.98 4.29
C CYS A 105 -0.43 2.02 5.24
N CYS A 106 -1.22 2.38 6.24
CA CYS A 106 -0.81 3.28 7.31
C CYS A 106 -0.28 2.47 8.49
N SER A 107 0.80 2.96 9.11
CA SER A 107 1.42 2.28 10.25
C SER A 107 0.48 2.16 11.47
N ARG A 108 -0.54 2.99 11.53
CA ARG A 108 -1.45 3.11 12.66
C ARG A 108 -2.84 2.59 12.36
N ASP A 109 -3.38 2.90 11.18
CA ASP A 109 -4.79 2.71 10.85
C ASP A 109 -5.03 1.53 9.91
N GLY A 110 -3.97 0.90 9.40
CA GLY A 110 -4.06 -0.31 8.61
C GLY A 110 -4.07 -0.08 7.10
N LEU A 111 -4.63 -1.04 6.38
CA LEU A 111 -4.63 -1.08 4.93
C LEU A 111 -5.94 -0.51 4.38
N PHE A 112 -5.81 0.38 3.40
CA PHE A 112 -6.94 1.00 2.70
C PHE A 112 -6.87 0.68 1.22
N ARG A 113 -8.04 0.57 0.60
CA ARG A 113 -8.16 0.26 -0.82
C ARG A 113 -9.06 1.26 -1.53
N MET A 114 -8.66 1.66 -2.71
CA MET A 114 -9.45 2.48 -3.61
C MET A 114 -9.41 1.86 -5.01
N LYS A 115 -10.56 1.79 -5.65
CA LYS A 115 -10.64 1.31 -7.03
C LYS A 115 -10.31 2.45 -7.99
N LEU A 116 -9.41 2.18 -8.93
CA LEU A 116 -9.01 3.14 -9.97
C LEU A 116 -9.99 3.14 -11.14
#